data_8092814591387e650072a51abb498a7f
#
_entry.id   8092814591387e650072a51abb498a7f
#
_cell.length_a   1.000
_cell.length_b   1.000
_cell.length_c   1.000
_cell.angle_alpha   90.00
_cell.angle_beta   90.00
_cell.angle_gamma   90.00
#
_symmetry.space_group_name_H-M   'P 1'
#
loop_
_entity.id
_entity.type
_entity.pdbx_description
1 polymer ?
#
loop_
_entity_poly.entity_id
_entity_poly.type
_entity_poly.pdbx_seq_one_letter_code
_entity_poly.pdbx_strand_id
1 'polypeptide(L)'
;DEALVTKTVTKLDAENGIYNVKLRVKGKNREDSTTVTKPVYVVVVFDTSGSMICDSAENGYSYISERGWNVHYTAADGTKITCRGRNNRGEMPNALTQDKWESAVNGAINFSDSLSKVENTSISLVTFSGSASTATEFSHTALTARDFGHPEGNTNLQAGLSNAIDKLKEITDPNAQKYIVVIGDGQPTSGGSNGKSATDRAMDRAYEAKNDNKITVFSIGYGIENDATAKDVLKKISSDTTMTRFYGYRDYYYEYNKEDKGFYKEANSTGIADSFKTIFEDIKTSIAATNSVLTDVIGDNFKYVEGTKDSQDITVNGKDVTINVGDITE
;
A
#
# COMPACT_ATOMS: atom_id res chain seq x y z
N ASP A 1 -16.32 10.63 18.21
CA ASP A 1 -15.55 11.47 19.14
C ASP A 1 -15.23 12.80 18.47
N GLU A 2 -15.59 13.93 19.09
CA GLU A 2 -15.42 15.26 18.49
C GLU A 2 -13.95 15.71 18.50
N ALA A 3 -13.53 16.40 17.44
CA ALA A 3 -12.26 17.10 17.45
C ALA A 3 -12.26 18.12 18.60
N LEU A 4 -11.23 18.11 19.44
CA LEU A 4 -11.12 19.07 20.50
C LEU A 4 -10.62 20.40 19.94
N VAL A 5 -11.53 21.34 19.78
CA VAL A 5 -11.18 22.72 19.43
C VAL A 5 -11.08 23.54 20.72
N THR A 6 -9.92 24.12 20.95
CA THR A 6 -9.71 25.04 22.08
C THR A 6 -9.40 26.43 21.57
N LYS A 7 -10.12 27.41 22.11
CA LYS A 7 -9.88 28.83 21.90
C LYS A 7 -9.32 29.43 23.18
N THR A 8 -8.15 30.04 23.12
CA THR A 8 -7.55 30.75 24.22
C THR A 8 -7.42 32.23 23.84
N VAL A 9 -7.93 33.08 24.66
CA VAL A 9 -7.84 34.55 24.49
C VAL A 9 -6.92 35.06 25.59
N THR A 10 -5.80 35.68 25.22
CA THR A 10 -4.89 36.33 26.16
C THR A 10 -4.82 37.83 25.85
N LYS A 11 -4.86 38.64 26.90
CA LYS A 11 -4.76 40.09 26.78
C LYS A 11 -3.30 40.47 26.54
N LEU A 12 -2.99 41.09 25.40
CA LEU A 12 -1.65 41.54 25.06
C LEU A 12 -1.38 42.94 25.54
N ASP A 13 -2.34 43.83 25.39
CA ASP A 13 -2.27 45.21 25.84
C ASP A 13 -3.58 45.60 26.51
N ALA A 14 -3.51 45.85 27.79
CA ALA A 14 -4.68 46.14 28.61
C ALA A 14 -5.25 47.56 28.36
N GLU A 15 -4.38 48.50 28.02
CA GLU A 15 -4.75 49.90 27.84
C GLU A 15 -5.40 50.14 26.47
N ASN A 16 -4.91 49.46 25.45
CA ASN A 16 -5.43 49.56 24.09
C ASN A 16 -6.43 48.45 23.70
N GLY A 17 -6.78 47.57 24.63
CA GLY A 17 -7.75 46.48 24.38
C GLY A 17 -7.32 45.46 23.37
N ILE A 18 -6.02 45.22 23.23
CA ILE A 18 -5.48 44.25 22.27
C ILE A 18 -5.43 42.86 22.90
N TYR A 19 -5.93 41.87 22.17
CA TYR A 19 -5.99 40.46 22.60
C TYR A 19 -5.32 39.57 21.57
N ASN A 20 -4.62 38.53 22.06
CA ASN A 20 -4.17 37.42 21.24
C ASN A 20 -5.20 36.29 21.33
N VAL A 21 -5.67 35.81 20.20
CA VAL A 21 -6.56 34.63 20.10
C VAL A 21 -5.79 33.48 19.53
N LYS A 22 -5.62 32.45 20.35
CA LYS A 22 -4.99 31.18 19.93
C LYS A 22 -6.07 30.12 19.77
N LEU A 23 -6.20 29.63 18.56
CA LEU A 23 -7.04 28.48 18.24
C LEU A 23 -6.15 27.23 18.14
N ARG A 24 -6.59 26.16 18.76
CA ARG A 24 -5.90 24.87 18.71
C ARG A 24 -6.91 23.79 18.39
N VAL A 25 -6.61 23.03 17.34
CA VAL A 25 -7.35 21.82 17.00
C VAL A 25 -6.50 20.62 17.39
N LYS A 26 -7.11 19.68 18.10
CA LYS A 26 -6.55 18.37 18.32
C LYS A 26 -7.47 17.37 17.61
N GLY A 27 -6.99 16.77 16.56
CA GLY A 27 -7.72 15.73 15.82
C GLY A 27 -8.03 14.55 16.72
N LYS A 28 -9.20 13.98 16.54
CA LYS A 28 -9.58 12.65 16.99
C LYS A 28 -10.31 12.01 15.82
N ASN A 29 -10.10 10.70 15.61
CA ASN A 29 -10.88 9.95 14.62
C ASN A 29 -12.37 10.18 14.85
N ARG A 30 -13.06 10.69 13.84
CA ARG A 30 -14.50 10.91 13.87
C ARG A 30 -15.17 10.05 12.80
N GLU A 31 -16.15 9.28 13.21
CA GLU A 31 -17.01 8.50 12.32
C GLU A 31 -18.11 9.36 11.62
N ASP A 32 -18.31 10.61 12.03
CA ASP A 32 -19.39 11.48 11.54
C ASP A 32 -18.89 12.88 11.19
N SER A 33 -18.14 13.06 10.14
CA SER A 33 -17.95 14.39 9.58
C SER A 33 -18.23 14.40 8.08
N THR A 34 -18.92 15.44 7.60
CA THR A 34 -19.03 15.78 6.17
C THR A 34 -17.68 16.24 5.58
N THR A 35 -16.58 15.65 6.03
CA THR A 35 -15.28 15.84 5.43
C THR A 35 -15.29 15.20 4.05
N VAL A 36 -14.97 15.97 3.02
CA VAL A 36 -14.72 15.44 1.68
C VAL A 36 -13.47 14.57 1.76
N THR A 37 -13.66 13.30 2.06
CA THR A 37 -12.58 12.33 2.06
C THR A 37 -12.14 12.10 0.62
N LYS A 38 -10.85 12.16 0.36
CA LYS A 38 -10.30 11.83 -0.97
C LYS A 38 -10.68 10.39 -1.33
N PRO A 39 -11.14 10.13 -2.56
CA PRO A 39 -11.39 8.77 -2.97
C PRO A 39 -10.08 7.96 -3.00
N VAL A 40 -10.12 6.75 -2.50
CA VAL A 40 -8.99 5.84 -2.39
C VAL A 40 -9.20 4.64 -3.28
N TYR A 41 -8.20 4.35 -4.09
CA TYR A 41 -8.18 3.20 -4.99
C TYR A 41 -7.00 2.31 -4.67
N VAL A 42 -7.27 1.06 -4.34
CA VAL A 42 -6.27 0.06 -3.97
C VAL A 42 -6.31 -1.09 -4.96
N VAL A 43 -5.18 -1.39 -5.58
CA VAL A 43 -5.02 -2.62 -6.38
C VAL A 43 -4.13 -3.59 -5.61
N VAL A 44 -4.68 -4.73 -5.25
CA VAL A 44 -3.92 -5.84 -4.69
C VAL A 44 -3.28 -6.60 -5.85
N VAL A 45 -1.95 -6.73 -5.84
CA VAL A 45 -1.16 -7.48 -6.82
C VAL A 45 -0.64 -8.73 -6.12
N PHE A 46 -1.29 -9.85 -6.37
CA PHE A 46 -1.13 -11.08 -5.61
C PHE A 46 -0.38 -12.13 -6.41
N ASP A 47 0.73 -12.61 -5.85
CA ASP A 47 1.51 -13.71 -6.42
C ASP A 47 0.73 -15.02 -6.34
N THR A 48 0.55 -15.65 -7.48
CA THR A 48 -0.04 -16.98 -7.62
C THR A 48 0.95 -17.94 -8.28
N SER A 49 2.26 -17.67 -8.15
CA SER A 49 3.29 -18.62 -8.62
C SER A 49 3.29 -19.88 -7.78
N GLY A 50 3.91 -20.93 -8.32
CA GLY A 50 3.88 -22.25 -7.70
C GLY A 50 4.54 -22.30 -6.31
N SER A 51 5.51 -21.44 -6.03
CA SER A 51 6.17 -21.32 -4.72
C SER A 51 5.23 -20.88 -3.60
N MET A 52 4.13 -20.19 -3.93
CA MET A 52 3.11 -19.79 -2.97
C MET A 52 2.33 -20.96 -2.34
N ILE A 53 2.42 -22.17 -2.87
CA ILE A 53 1.72 -23.34 -2.30
C ILE A 53 2.30 -23.73 -0.96
N CYS A 54 3.65 -23.73 -0.85
CA CYS A 54 4.36 -24.33 0.26
C CYS A 54 5.23 -23.33 0.99
N ASP A 55 5.18 -23.35 2.32
CA ASP A 55 6.15 -22.69 3.16
C ASP A 55 7.37 -23.58 3.42
N SER A 56 8.36 -23.46 2.53
CA SER A 56 9.59 -24.23 2.68
C SER A 56 10.57 -23.63 3.69
N ALA A 57 10.55 -22.31 3.87
CA ALA A 57 11.50 -21.61 4.71
C ALA A 57 11.25 -21.86 6.20
N GLU A 58 10.01 -21.79 6.66
CA GLU A 58 9.63 -22.05 8.06
C GLU A 58 9.91 -23.48 8.50
N ASN A 59 9.88 -24.41 7.56
CA ASN A 59 10.06 -25.84 7.83
C ASN A 59 11.45 -26.37 7.44
N GLY A 60 12.39 -25.50 7.10
CA GLY A 60 13.75 -25.86 6.74
C GLY A 60 13.91 -26.57 5.39
N TYR A 61 12.91 -26.45 4.52
CA TYR A 61 12.98 -26.98 3.17
C TYR A 61 13.46 -25.93 2.17
N SER A 62 14.25 -26.35 1.20
CA SER A 62 14.70 -25.51 0.10
C SER A 62 13.90 -25.80 -1.16
N TYR A 63 13.38 -24.75 -1.80
CA TYR A 63 12.77 -24.85 -3.11
C TYR A 63 13.79 -25.42 -4.14
N ILE A 64 13.37 -26.39 -4.93
CA ILE A 64 14.23 -26.98 -5.96
C ILE A 64 13.74 -26.60 -7.35
N SER A 65 12.48 -26.85 -7.66
CA SER A 65 11.94 -26.61 -9.00
C SER A 65 10.41 -26.80 -9.05
N GLU A 66 9.80 -26.22 -10.07
CA GLU A 66 8.47 -26.57 -10.52
C GLU A 66 8.53 -27.57 -11.67
N ARG A 67 7.67 -28.55 -11.65
CA ARG A 67 7.50 -29.47 -12.75
C ARG A 67 6.02 -29.76 -12.99
N GLY A 68 5.48 -29.10 -14.00
CA GLY A 68 4.04 -29.14 -14.25
C GLY A 68 3.27 -28.47 -13.12
N TRP A 69 2.39 -29.23 -12.45
CA TRP A 69 1.59 -28.79 -11.32
C TRP A 69 2.20 -29.06 -9.95
N ASN A 70 3.45 -29.50 -9.92
CA ASN A 70 4.12 -29.89 -8.69
C ASN A 70 5.28 -28.95 -8.39
N VAL A 71 5.38 -28.55 -7.15
CA VAL A 71 6.52 -27.82 -6.59
C VAL A 71 7.32 -28.80 -5.75
N HIS A 72 8.62 -28.88 -5.97
CA HIS A 72 9.52 -29.81 -5.31
C HIS A 72 10.44 -29.07 -4.33
N TYR A 73 10.51 -29.57 -3.12
CA TYR A 73 11.38 -29.08 -2.05
C TYR A 73 12.29 -30.20 -1.53
N THR A 74 13.44 -29.79 -0.97
CA THR A 74 14.34 -30.70 -0.25
C THR A 74 14.63 -30.15 1.13
N ALA A 75 14.43 -30.96 2.17
CA ALA A 75 14.84 -30.66 3.52
C ALA A 75 16.37 -30.71 3.68
N ALA A 76 16.89 -30.15 4.78
CA ALA A 76 18.32 -30.20 5.11
C ALA A 76 18.84 -31.63 5.31
N ASP A 77 17.97 -32.55 5.71
CA ASP A 77 18.29 -34.02 5.84
C ASP A 77 18.21 -34.78 4.52
N GLY A 78 17.89 -34.09 3.40
CA GLY A 78 17.75 -34.69 2.08
C GLY A 78 16.34 -35.22 1.78
N THR A 79 15.39 -35.12 2.69
CA THR A 79 14.00 -35.52 2.45
C THR A 79 13.38 -34.66 1.35
N LYS A 80 12.80 -35.30 0.35
CA LYS A 80 12.13 -34.62 -0.77
C LYS A 80 10.65 -34.62 -0.55
N ILE A 81 10.06 -33.42 -0.70
CA ILE A 81 8.62 -33.23 -0.67
C ILE A 81 8.14 -32.70 -2.01
N THR A 82 6.96 -33.11 -2.39
CA THR A 82 6.26 -32.59 -3.55
C THR A 82 4.94 -32.01 -3.09
N CYS A 83 4.81 -30.71 -3.21
CA CYS A 83 3.53 -30.03 -3.03
C CYS A 83 2.78 -30.05 -4.35
N ARG A 84 1.55 -30.48 -4.30
CA ARG A 84 0.74 -30.58 -5.51
C ARG A 84 -0.13 -29.35 -5.68
N GLY A 85 -0.09 -28.79 -6.88
CA GLY A 85 -0.91 -27.65 -7.25
C GLY A 85 -2.33 -28.02 -7.67
N ARG A 86 -2.86 -27.21 -8.52
CA ARG A 86 -4.27 -27.08 -8.96
C ARG A 86 -5.05 -28.38 -9.20
N ASN A 87 -4.44 -29.43 -9.73
CA ASN A 87 -5.17 -30.62 -10.16
C ASN A 87 -5.33 -31.68 -9.08
N ASN A 88 -4.83 -31.44 -7.90
CA ASN A 88 -5.00 -32.34 -6.79
C ASN A 88 -6.09 -31.88 -5.86
N ARG A 89 -7.20 -32.51 -5.95
CA ARG A 89 -8.43 -32.30 -5.18
C ARG A 89 -8.23 -32.26 -3.66
N GLY A 90 -7.36 -31.35 -3.18
CA GLY A 90 -7.19 -31.07 -1.76
C GLY A 90 -6.31 -32.06 -0.98
N GLU A 91 -5.73 -33.06 -1.60
CA GLU A 91 -4.75 -33.95 -0.94
C GLU A 91 -3.36 -33.36 -1.06
N MET A 92 -2.93 -32.65 -0.07
CA MET A 92 -1.54 -32.21 0.09
C MET A 92 -0.74 -33.31 0.78
N PRO A 93 0.48 -33.60 0.31
CA PRO A 93 1.23 -34.77 0.82
C PRO A 93 1.70 -34.64 2.27
N ASN A 94 1.63 -33.49 2.89
CA ASN A 94 1.93 -33.26 4.31
C ASN A 94 1.47 -31.87 4.78
N ALA A 95 1.43 -31.70 6.09
CA ALA A 95 0.93 -30.52 6.78
C ALA A 95 1.72 -29.20 6.49
N LEU A 96 2.82 -29.27 5.76
CA LEU A 96 3.73 -28.16 5.51
C LEU A 96 3.20 -27.07 4.61
N THR A 97 2.01 -27.21 4.01
CA THR A 97 1.95 -26.62 2.68
C THR A 97 0.71 -25.82 2.38
N GLN A 98 -0.36 -26.07 3.05
CA GLN A 98 -1.59 -25.28 2.86
C GLN A 98 -1.57 -23.96 3.63
N ASP A 99 -0.88 -23.93 4.74
CA ASP A 99 -0.87 -22.76 5.63
C ASP A 99 -0.32 -21.50 4.93
N LYS A 100 0.68 -21.65 4.06
CA LYS A 100 1.24 -20.52 3.32
C LYS A 100 0.21 -19.89 2.38
N TRP A 101 -0.35 -20.66 1.45
CA TRP A 101 -1.34 -20.18 0.50
C TRP A 101 -2.59 -19.67 1.19
N GLU A 102 -3.16 -20.47 2.09
CA GLU A 102 -4.40 -20.12 2.79
C GLU A 102 -4.24 -18.89 3.66
N SER A 103 -3.11 -18.75 4.37
CA SER A 103 -2.83 -17.58 5.20
C SER A 103 -2.69 -16.30 4.36
N ALA A 104 -2.02 -16.36 3.20
CA ALA A 104 -1.88 -15.23 2.30
C ALA A 104 -3.25 -14.80 1.72
N VAL A 105 -4.04 -15.76 1.22
CA VAL A 105 -5.38 -15.51 0.67
C VAL A 105 -6.30 -14.95 1.74
N ASN A 106 -6.35 -15.55 2.94
CA ASN A 106 -7.17 -15.08 4.05
C ASN A 106 -6.74 -13.68 4.51
N GLY A 107 -5.43 -13.41 4.55
CA GLY A 107 -4.89 -12.08 4.83
C GLY A 107 -5.40 -11.02 3.85
N ALA A 108 -5.34 -11.31 2.56
CA ALA A 108 -5.81 -10.41 1.51
C ALA A 108 -7.35 -10.23 1.53
N ILE A 109 -8.11 -11.28 1.84
CA ILE A 109 -9.57 -11.20 2.01
C ILE A 109 -9.91 -10.29 3.19
N ASN A 110 -9.31 -10.50 4.36
CA ASN A 110 -9.56 -9.69 5.55
C ASN A 110 -9.14 -8.23 5.36
N PHE A 111 -8.04 -8.00 4.64
CA PHE A 111 -7.61 -6.65 4.25
C PHE A 111 -8.65 -5.98 3.36
N SER A 112 -9.12 -6.66 2.34
CA SER A 112 -10.13 -6.12 1.43
C SER A 112 -11.47 -5.90 2.13
N ASP A 113 -11.87 -6.79 3.04
CA ASP A 113 -13.07 -6.62 3.88
C ASP A 113 -12.96 -5.40 4.79
N SER A 114 -11.78 -5.16 5.37
CA SER A 114 -11.54 -3.97 6.19
C SER A 114 -11.63 -2.68 5.37
N LEU A 115 -11.05 -2.66 4.17
CA LEU A 115 -11.12 -1.52 3.25
C LEU A 115 -12.55 -1.28 2.74
N SER A 116 -13.32 -2.34 2.47
CA SER A 116 -14.70 -2.22 1.96
C SER A 116 -15.65 -1.51 2.94
N LYS A 117 -15.28 -1.43 4.21
CA LYS A 117 -16.04 -0.74 5.28
C LYS A 117 -15.67 0.73 5.42
N VAL A 118 -14.63 1.17 4.70
CA VAL A 118 -14.19 2.58 4.71
C VAL A 118 -14.82 3.30 3.53
N GLU A 119 -15.49 4.41 3.80
CA GLU A 119 -16.13 5.21 2.77
C GLU A 119 -15.12 5.69 1.71
N ASN A 120 -15.58 5.84 0.47
CA ASN A 120 -14.80 6.30 -0.68
C ASN A 120 -13.56 5.45 -1.00
N THR A 121 -13.50 4.20 -0.52
CA THR A 121 -12.42 3.25 -0.82
C THR A 121 -12.91 2.20 -1.82
N SER A 122 -12.15 1.97 -2.88
CA SER A 122 -12.43 0.96 -3.91
C SER A 122 -11.25 0.03 -4.10
N ILE A 123 -11.53 -1.26 -4.29
CA ILE A 123 -10.54 -2.32 -4.36
C ILE A 123 -10.61 -3.01 -5.71
N SER A 124 -9.47 -3.36 -6.26
CA SER A 124 -9.28 -4.20 -7.44
C SER A 124 -8.22 -5.25 -7.15
N LEU A 125 -8.25 -6.37 -7.86
CA LEU A 125 -7.29 -7.46 -7.75
C LEU A 125 -6.64 -7.74 -9.10
N VAL A 126 -5.33 -7.93 -9.07
CA VAL A 126 -4.53 -8.54 -10.14
C VAL A 126 -3.80 -9.73 -9.55
N THR A 127 -4.00 -10.91 -10.09
CA THR A 127 -3.18 -12.07 -9.77
C THR A 127 -2.08 -12.25 -10.82
N PHE A 128 -0.91 -12.72 -10.43
CA PHE A 128 0.16 -12.97 -11.39
C PHE A 128 0.92 -14.26 -11.07
N SER A 129 1.32 -14.93 -12.14
CA SER A 129 2.25 -16.07 -12.14
C SER A 129 3.18 -15.95 -13.35
N GLY A 130 3.19 -16.86 -14.33
CA GLY A 130 3.89 -16.69 -15.61
C GLY A 130 3.34 -15.55 -16.47
N SER A 131 2.08 -15.17 -16.25
CA SER A 131 1.38 -14.00 -16.78
C SER A 131 0.56 -13.35 -15.67
N ALA A 132 -0.07 -12.22 -15.96
CA ALA A 132 -0.99 -11.59 -15.01
C ALA A 132 -2.44 -11.67 -15.51
N SER A 133 -3.39 -11.74 -14.57
CA SER A 133 -4.81 -11.57 -14.85
C SER A 133 -5.11 -10.13 -15.27
N THR A 134 -6.19 -9.92 -15.98
CA THR A 134 -6.79 -8.59 -16.10
C THR A 134 -7.20 -8.12 -14.70
N ALA A 135 -6.99 -6.84 -14.40
CA ALA A 135 -7.44 -6.27 -13.14
C ALA A 135 -8.98 -6.38 -13.04
N THR A 136 -9.47 -6.74 -11.86
CA THR A 136 -10.92 -6.71 -11.62
C THR A 136 -11.44 -5.27 -11.62
N GLU A 137 -12.75 -5.08 -11.82
CA GLU A 137 -13.35 -3.76 -11.65
C GLU A 137 -13.19 -3.28 -10.20
N PHE A 138 -13.06 -1.96 -10.03
CA PHE A 138 -13.05 -1.37 -8.70
C PHE A 138 -14.39 -1.57 -8.00
N SER A 139 -14.35 -2.09 -6.79
CA SER A 139 -15.52 -2.42 -6.00
C SER A 139 -15.32 -2.08 -4.52
N HIS A 140 -16.42 -1.79 -3.83
CA HIS A 140 -16.47 -1.72 -2.37
C HIS A 140 -16.74 -3.10 -1.74
N THR A 141 -16.75 -4.16 -2.53
CA THR A 141 -16.99 -5.52 -2.04
C THR A 141 -15.67 -6.19 -1.71
N ALA A 142 -15.62 -6.90 -0.58
CA ALA A 142 -14.47 -7.71 -0.21
C ALA A 142 -14.17 -8.81 -1.25
N LEU A 143 -12.89 -9.11 -1.41
CA LEU A 143 -12.43 -10.23 -2.23
C LEU A 143 -12.86 -11.56 -1.61
N THR A 144 -12.94 -12.60 -2.44
CA THR A 144 -13.26 -13.97 -2.01
C THR A 144 -12.14 -14.93 -2.41
N ALA A 145 -12.06 -16.10 -1.79
CA ALA A 145 -11.05 -17.09 -2.10
C ALA A 145 -11.03 -17.52 -3.60
N ARG A 146 -12.17 -17.43 -4.29
CA ARG A 146 -12.29 -17.77 -5.70
C ARG A 146 -11.57 -16.79 -6.62
N ASP A 147 -11.41 -15.55 -6.20
CA ASP A 147 -10.82 -14.48 -7.01
C ASP A 147 -9.31 -14.69 -7.21
N PHE A 148 -8.66 -15.42 -6.28
CA PHE A 148 -7.22 -15.70 -6.33
C PHE A 148 -6.84 -16.88 -7.23
N GLY A 149 -7.77 -17.75 -7.57
CA GLY A 149 -7.49 -18.94 -8.36
C GLY A 149 -6.66 -19.98 -7.62
N HIS A 150 -5.62 -20.49 -8.27
CA HIS A 150 -4.71 -21.50 -7.71
C HIS A 150 -3.27 -21.14 -8.01
N PRO A 151 -2.32 -21.43 -7.12
CA PRO A 151 -0.90 -21.16 -7.35
C PRO A 151 -0.31 -22.14 -8.37
N GLU A 152 0.34 -21.57 -9.40
CA GLU A 152 1.00 -22.32 -10.47
C GLU A 152 1.99 -21.45 -11.27
N GLY A 153 2.99 -22.07 -11.89
CA GLY A 153 3.88 -21.45 -12.87
C GLY A 153 4.95 -20.53 -12.27
N ASN A 154 5.47 -19.66 -13.10
CA ASN A 154 6.59 -18.76 -12.82
C ASN A 154 6.12 -17.45 -12.13
N THR A 155 7.07 -16.54 -11.87
CA THR A 155 6.84 -15.26 -11.19
C THR A 155 7.08 -14.09 -12.15
N ASN A 156 6.01 -13.55 -12.76
CA ASN A 156 6.06 -12.41 -13.67
C ASN A 156 5.53 -11.14 -12.98
N LEU A 157 6.28 -10.65 -12.02
CA LEU A 157 5.93 -9.44 -11.25
C LEU A 157 5.71 -8.20 -12.15
N GLN A 158 6.48 -8.10 -13.24
CA GLN A 158 6.33 -7.00 -14.21
C GLN A 158 4.92 -6.96 -14.80
N ALA A 159 4.34 -8.11 -15.16
CA ALA A 159 2.99 -8.17 -15.71
C ALA A 159 1.93 -7.79 -14.67
N GLY A 160 2.09 -8.25 -13.42
CA GLY A 160 1.23 -7.86 -12.30
C GLY A 160 1.22 -6.35 -12.07
N LEU A 161 2.39 -5.75 -11.98
CA LEU A 161 2.53 -4.30 -11.80
C LEU A 161 1.97 -3.51 -13.00
N SER A 162 2.20 -3.98 -14.26
CA SER A 162 1.65 -3.33 -15.44
C SER A 162 0.12 -3.24 -15.39
N ASN A 163 -0.56 -4.36 -15.15
CA ASN A 163 -2.02 -4.40 -15.14
C ASN A 163 -2.60 -3.57 -13.99
N ALA A 164 -1.93 -3.52 -12.84
CA ALA A 164 -2.33 -2.66 -11.72
C ALA A 164 -2.17 -1.16 -12.04
N ILE A 165 -1.04 -0.77 -12.65
CA ILE A 165 -0.80 0.60 -13.08
C ILE A 165 -1.84 1.04 -14.10
N ASP A 166 -2.10 0.20 -15.12
CA ASP A 166 -3.06 0.51 -16.17
C ASP A 166 -4.47 0.68 -15.59
N LYS A 167 -4.86 -0.14 -14.61
CA LYS A 167 -6.14 0.01 -13.90
C LYS A 167 -6.22 1.32 -13.11
N LEU A 168 -5.15 1.71 -12.42
CA LEU A 168 -5.12 2.97 -11.68
C LEU A 168 -5.04 4.22 -12.57
N LYS A 169 -4.57 4.09 -13.81
CA LYS A 169 -4.58 5.17 -14.81
C LYS A 169 -6.00 5.52 -15.27
N GLU A 170 -6.96 4.60 -15.18
CA GLU A 170 -8.37 4.87 -15.50
C GLU A 170 -8.96 5.93 -14.57
N ILE A 171 -8.39 6.10 -13.37
CA ILE A 171 -8.84 7.07 -12.38
C ILE A 171 -8.29 8.45 -12.72
N THR A 172 -9.18 9.33 -13.16
CA THR A 172 -8.83 10.69 -13.62
C THR A 172 -8.99 11.77 -12.54
N ASP A 173 -9.58 11.45 -11.39
CA ASP A 173 -9.70 12.39 -10.28
C ASP A 173 -8.30 12.75 -9.74
N PRO A 174 -7.88 14.02 -9.81
CA PRO A 174 -6.56 14.45 -9.34
C PRO A 174 -6.41 14.36 -7.82
N ASN A 175 -7.53 14.29 -7.08
CA ASN A 175 -7.53 14.16 -5.62
C ASN A 175 -7.51 12.71 -5.18
N ALA A 176 -7.69 11.74 -6.07
CA ALA A 176 -7.69 10.34 -5.73
C ALA A 176 -6.33 9.87 -5.21
N GLN A 177 -6.36 9.16 -4.11
CA GLN A 177 -5.19 8.45 -3.58
C GLN A 177 -5.12 7.06 -4.22
N LYS A 178 -3.96 6.70 -4.74
CA LYS A 178 -3.75 5.49 -5.52
C LYS A 178 -2.69 4.60 -4.87
N TYR A 179 -3.07 3.36 -4.60
CA TYR A 179 -2.22 2.40 -3.93
C TYR A 179 -2.10 1.10 -4.70
N ILE A 180 -0.90 0.52 -4.69
CA ILE A 180 -0.65 -0.88 -5.06
C ILE A 180 -0.16 -1.59 -3.82
N VAL A 181 -0.72 -2.76 -3.51
CA VAL A 181 -0.25 -3.66 -2.45
C VAL A 181 0.20 -4.95 -3.10
N VAL A 182 1.52 -5.15 -3.17
CA VAL A 182 2.15 -6.34 -3.76
C VAL A 182 2.39 -7.38 -2.69
N ILE A 183 2.05 -8.62 -2.97
CA ILE A 183 2.42 -9.77 -2.16
C ILE A 183 3.18 -10.73 -3.07
N GLY A 184 4.37 -11.12 -2.66
CA GLY A 184 5.18 -12.08 -3.41
C GLY A 184 6.16 -12.83 -2.50
N ASP A 185 6.50 -14.06 -2.89
CA ASP A 185 7.35 -14.95 -2.13
C ASP A 185 8.69 -15.25 -2.79
N GLY A 186 9.04 -14.51 -3.84
CA GLY A 186 10.27 -14.78 -4.56
C GLY A 186 10.72 -13.68 -5.52
N GLN A 187 11.78 -14.04 -6.23
CA GLN A 187 12.34 -13.19 -7.27
C GLN A 187 11.52 -13.33 -8.56
N PRO A 188 11.42 -12.27 -9.38
CA PRO A 188 10.86 -12.38 -10.71
C PRO A 188 11.65 -13.39 -11.55
N THR A 189 10.99 -14.45 -12.04
CA THR A 189 11.61 -15.51 -12.84
C THR A 189 11.22 -15.46 -14.32
N SER A 190 10.20 -14.67 -14.66
CA SER A 190 9.73 -14.49 -16.04
C SER A 190 9.31 -13.04 -16.31
N GLY A 191 9.12 -12.69 -17.58
CA GLY A 191 8.76 -11.32 -18.00
C GLY A 191 9.95 -10.50 -18.49
N GLY A 192 11.15 -11.04 -18.54
CA GLY A 192 12.30 -10.39 -19.18
C GLY A 192 12.11 -10.28 -20.69
N SER A 193 12.52 -9.16 -21.30
CA SER A 193 12.42 -8.92 -22.73
C SER A 193 13.36 -7.81 -23.19
N ASN A 194 13.69 -7.82 -24.48
CA ASN A 194 14.54 -6.79 -25.11
C ASN A 194 15.88 -6.58 -24.37
N GLY A 195 16.54 -7.67 -23.94
CA GLY A 195 17.83 -7.62 -23.26
C GLY A 195 17.78 -7.25 -21.79
N LYS A 196 16.59 -6.98 -21.24
CA LYS A 196 16.38 -6.73 -19.79
C LYS A 196 15.92 -7.98 -19.08
N SER A 197 16.43 -8.18 -17.86
CA SER A 197 15.99 -9.26 -16.98
C SER A 197 14.54 -9.08 -16.50
N ALA A 198 13.96 -10.11 -15.93
CA ALA A 198 12.64 -10.02 -15.28
C ALA A 198 12.64 -8.98 -14.15
N THR A 199 13.73 -8.93 -13.38
CA THR A 199 13.91 -7.94 -12.31
C THR A 199 13.98 -6.52 -12.87
N ASP A 200 14.78 -6.27 -13.93
CA ASP A 200 14.89 -4.93 -14.52
C ASP A 200 13.52 -4.44 -15.02
N ARG A 201 12.74 -5.33 -15.60
CA ARG A 201 11.38 -5.01 -16.05
C ARG A 201 10.43 -4.71 -14.91
N ALA A 202 10.54 -5.42 -13.80
CA ALA A 202 9.78 -5.10 -12.59
C ALA A 202 10.17 -3.72 -12.04
N MET A 203 11.48 -3.37 -12.08
CA MET A 203 11.95 -2.04 -11.68
C MET A 203 11.44 -0.94 -12.60
N ASP A 204 11.36 -1.17 -13.92
CA ASP A 204 10.76 -0.23 -14.87
C ASP A 204 9.31 0.08 -14.49
N ARG A 205 8.53 -0.93 -14.12
CA ARG A 205 7.14 -0.74 -13.68
C ARG A 205 7.04 -0.06 -12.32
N ALA A 206 7.91 -0.40 -11.38
CA ALA A 206 7.96 0.28 -10.09
C ALA A 206 8.29 1.78 -10.23
N TYR A 207 9.20 2.13 -11.12
CA TYR A 207 9.49 3.52 -11.44
C TYR A 207 8.26 4.22 -12.04
N GLU A 208 7.61 3.62 -13.03
CA GLU A 208 6.39 4.14 -13.65
C GLU A 208 5.29 4.37 -12.61
N ALA A 209 5.06 3.42 -11.71
CA ALA A 209 4.07 3.55 -10.65
C ALA A 209 4.37 4.77 -9.76
N LYS A 210 5.57 4.81 -9.18
CA LYS A 210 5.93 5.78 -8.15
C LYS A 210 6.20 7.18 -8.70
N ASN A 211 6.97 7.26 -9.79
CA ASN A 211 7.47 8.54 -10.30
C ASN A 211 6.53 9.16 -11.34
N ASP A 212 6.03 8.37 -12.28
CA ASP A 212 5.23 8.89 -13.38
C ASP A 212 3.74 9.03 -12.99
N ASN A 213 3.21 8.05 -12.21
CA ASN A 213 1.80 7.99 -11.85
C ASN A 213 1.48 8.35 -10.39
N LYS A 214 2.50 8.66 -9.57
CA LYS A 214 2.34 9.04 -8.15
C LYS A 214 1.55 8.01 -7.32
N ILE A 215 1.73 6.74 -7.64
CA ILE A 215 1.11 5.62 -6.93
C ILE A 215 2.01 5.24 -5.75
N THR A 216 1.42 5.12 -4.57
CA THR A 216 2.11 4.57 -3.40
C THR A 216 2.11 3.04 -3.50
N VAL A 217 3.27 2.42 -3.36
CA VAL A 217 3.44 0.98 -3.48
C VAL A 217 3.85 0.40 -2.14
N PHE A 218 2.97 -0.41 -1.56
CA PHE A 218 3.31 -1.33 -0.48
C PHE A 218 3.76 -2.66 -1.05
N SER A 219 4.67 -3.34 -0.38
CA SER A 219 5.05 -4.69 -0.73
C SER A 219 5.24 -5.56 0.51
N ILE A 220 4.78 -6.80 0.44
CA ILE A 220 4.95 -7.82 1.45
C ILE A 220 5.82 -8.92 0.87
N GLY A 221 7.01 -9.09 1.43
CA GLY A 221 7.88 -10.23 1.18
C GLY A 221 7.44 -11.40 2.04
N TYR A 222 6.85 -12.42 1.42
CA TYR A 222 6.18 -13.49 2.11
C TYR A 222 6.97 -14.80 2.08
N GLY A 223 7.42 -15.28 3.26
CA GLY A 223 8.21 -16.50 3.36
C GLY A 223 9.59 -16.43 2.69
N ILE A 224 10.21 -15.24 2.71
CA ILE A 224 11.50 -14.97 2.04
C ILE A 224 12.62 -14.62 3.03
N GLU A 225 12.51 -15.06 4.27
CA GLU A 225 13.44 -14.71 5.37
C GLU A 225 14.90 -14.96 4.99
N ASN A 226 15.16 -15.98 4.18
CA ASN A 226 16.49 -16.39 3.75
C ASN A 226 16.84 -15.97 2.30
N ASP A 227 15.96 -15.27 1.58
CA ASP A 227 16.22 -14.81 0.21
C ASP A 227 16.50 -13.29 0.18
N ALA A 228 17.78 -12.92 0.37
CA ALA A 228 18.23 -11.54 0.33
C ALA A 228 17.94 -10.84 -1.01
N THR A 229 17.91 -11.58 -2.12
CA THR A 229 17.62 -11.01 -3.45
C THR A 229 16.13 -10.71 -3.60
N ALA A 230 15.25 -11.62 -3.18
CA ALA A 230 13.80 -11.35 -3.17
C ALA A 230 13.47 -10.16 -2.27
N LYS A 231 14.06 -10.08 -1.07
CA LYS A 231 13.92 -8.93 -0.17
C LYS A 231 14.34 -7.64 -0.85
N ASP A 232 15.51 -7.61 -1.48
CA ASP A 232 16.02 -6.43 -2.18
C ASP A 232 15.08 -5.98 -3.31
N VAL A 233 14.58 -6.91 -4.11
CA VAL A 233 13.62 -6.62 -5.19
C VAL A 233 12.33 -6.03 -4.61
N LEU A 234 11.71 -6.67 -3.63
CA LEU A 234 10.44 -6.24 -3.05
C LEU A 234 10.59 -4.90 -2.32
N LYS A 235 11.71 -4.67 -1.63
CA LYS A 235 12.00 -3.37 -1.03
C LYS A 235 12.19 -2.28 -2.08
N LYS A 236 12.85 -2.57 -3.20
CA LYS A 236 13.05 -1.61 -4.30
C LYS A 236 11.75 -1.20 -4.99
N ILE A 237 10.81 -2.12 -5.16
CA ILE A 237 9.51 -1.79 -5.76
C ILE A 237 8.63 -0.99 -4.82
N SER A 238 8.76 -1.15 -3.50
CA SER A 238 7.97 -0.40 -2.53
C SER A 238 8.32 1.09 -2.51
N SER A 239 7.46 1.88 -1.89
CA SER A 239 7.69 3.32 -1.68
C SER A 239 8.73 3.63 -0.59
N ASP A 240 9.29 2.61 0.08
CA ASP A 240 10.50 2.74 0.90
C ASP A 240 11.75 3.05 0.06
N THR A 241 11.69 2.87 -1.25
CA THR A 241 12.81 3.15 -2.13
C THR A 241 12.46 4.23 -3.12
N THR A 242 13.15 5.37 -3.06
CA THR A 242 13.12 6.39 -4.10
C THR A 242 14.01 5.96 -5.25
N MET A 243 13.54 6.13 -6.47
CA MET A 243 14.22 5.73 -7.70
C MET A 243 14.51 6.96 -8.56
N THR A 244 15.76 7.15 -8.93
CA THR A 244 16.17 8.18 -9.90
C THR A 244 16.67 7.52 -11.17
N ARG A 245 16.11 7.92 -12.33
CA ARG A 245 16.51 7.39 -13.64
C ARG A 245 17.59 8.25 -14.26
N PHE A 246 18.68 7.62 -14.66
CA PHE A 246 19.79 8.25 -15.40
C PHE A 246 19.89 7.64 -16.79
N TYR A 247 20.08 8.49 -17.79
CA TYR A 247 20.18 8.06 -19.18
C TYR A 247 21.66 7.90 -19.58
N GLY A 248 22.03 6.67 -20.00
CA GLY A 248 23.31 6.37 -20.62
C GLY A 248 23.26 6.53 -22.14
N TYR A 249 24.35 6.14 -22.83
CA TYR A 249 24.47 6.31 -24.29
C TYR A 249 23.43 5.51 -25.11
N ARG A 250 23.03 4.33 -24.63
CA ARG A 250 22.09 3.43 -25.33
C ARG A 250 20.94 2.92 -24.47
N ASP A 251 21.00 3.13 -23.17
CA ASP A 251 20.03 2.65 -22.20
C ASP A 251 19.99 3.58 -20.98
N TYR A 252 19.16 3.26 -20.01
CA TYR A 252 19.07 3.95 -18.73
C TYR A 252 19.31 2.98 -17.59
N TYR A 253 19.69 3.53 -16.43
CA TYR A 253 19.80 2.79 -15.17
C TYR A 253 19.14 3.56 -14.05
N TYR A 254 18.91 2.88 -12.92
CA TYR A 254 18.31 3.47 -11.75
C TYR A 254 19.34 3.56 -10.61
N GLU A 255 19.33 4.70 -9.94
CA GLU A 255 19.89 4.80 -8.59
C GLU A 255 18.77 4.66 -7.57
N TYR A 256 19.08 3.97 -6.48
CA TYR A 256 18.12 3.61 -5.45
C TYR A 256 18.53 4.24 -4.12
N ASN A 257 17.67 5.08 -3.56
CA ASN A 257 17.79 5.53 -2.17
C ASN A 257 16.74 4.78 -1.33
N LYS A 258 17.22 3.86 -0.49
CA LYS A 258 16.37 3.04 0.38
C LYS A 258 16.16 3.75 1.70
N GLU A 259 14.92 3.88 2.09
CA GLU A 259 14.49 4.40 3.37
C GLU A 259 13.70 3.32 4.12
N ASP A 260 13.33 3.59 5.36
CA ASP A 260 12.50 2.69 6.16
C ASP A 260 11.27 3.47 6.64
N LYS A 261 10.33 3.64 5.71
CA LYS A 261 9.05 4.35 5.95
C LYS A 261 7.89 3.39 6.22
N GLY A 262 8.16 2.09 6.20
CA GLY A 262 7.19 1.06 6.50
C GLY A 262 6.33 0.60 5.32
N PHE A 263 6.67 0.97 4.08
CA PHE A 263 5.96 0.49 2.89
C PHE A 263 6.37 -0.94 2.48
N TYR A 264 7.54 -1.40 2.90
CA TYR A 264 7.97 -2.78 2.77
C TYR A 264 7.77 -3.53 4.09
N LYS A 265 7.15 -4.72 4.02
CA LYS A 265 6.97 -5.62 5.16
C LYS A 265 7.55 -6.99 4.83
N GLU A 266 8.02 -7.70 5.84
CA GLU A 266 8.34 -9.13 5.75
C GLU A 266 7.34 -9.90 6.61
N ALA A 267 6.87 -11.02 6.09
CA ALA A 267 5.91 -11.85 6.77
C ALA A 267 6.10 -13.34 6.46
N ASN A 268 5.74 -14.14 7.41
CA ASN A 268 5.50 -15.58 7.25
C ASN A 268 4.00 -15.88 7.41
N SER A 269 3.62 -17.15 7.43
CA SER A 269 2.22 -17.56 7.53
C SER A 269 1.53 -17.07 8.81
N THR A 270 2.27 -16.87 9.89
CA THR A 270 1.73 -16.34 11.15
C THR A 270 1.68 -14.82 11.20
N GLY A 271 2.58 -14.13 10.49
CA GLY A 271 2.71 -12.67 10.50
C GLY A 271 1.99 -11.93 9.37
N ILE A 272 1.50 -12.65 8.35
CA ILE A 272 0.91 -12.02 7.16
C ILE A 272 -0.33 -11.18 7.47
N ALA A 273 -1.17 -11.64 8.39
CA ALA A 273 -2.36 -10.92 8.81
C ALA A 273 -2.02 -9.57 9.45
N ASP A 274 -0.97 -9.51 10.28
CA ASP A 274 -0.50 -8.28 10.92
C ASP A 274 0.10 -7.32 9.91
N SER A 275 0.80 -7.83 8.89
CA SER A 275 1.32 -7.00 7.79
C SER A 275 0.20 -6.32 7.02
N PHE A 276 -0.86 -7.05 6.66
CA PHE A 276 -2.03 -6.48 6.02
C PHE A 276 -2.77 -5.48 6.90
N LYS A 277 -2.91 -5.79 8.20
CA LYS A 277 -3.53 -4.87 9.16
C LYS A 277 -2.75 -3.56 9.25
N THR A 278 -1.42 -3.62 9.32
CA THR A 278 -0.59 -2.42 9.34
C THR A 278 -0.77 -1.58 8.08
N ILE A 279 -0.76 -2.20 6.89
CA ILE A 279 -0.99 -1.51 5.63
C ILE A 279 -2.40 -0.88 5.59
N PHE A 280 -3.41 -1.57 6.10
CA PHE A 280 -4.76 -1.03 6.22
C PHE A 280 -4.80 0.24 7.08
N GLU A 281 -4.15 0.23 8.24
CA GLU A 281 -4.11 1.41 9.13
C GLU A 281 -3.32 2.56 8.47
N ASP A 282 -2.22 2.27 7.77
CA ASP A 282 -1.45 3.28 7.03
C ASP A 282 -2.32 3.94 5.93
N ILE A 283 -3.08 3.14 5.15
CA ILE A 283 -4.01 3.66 4.13
C ILE A 283 -5.14 4.44 4.80
N LYS A 284 -5.74 3.91 5.87
CA LYS A 284 -6.84 4.55 6.60
C LYS A 284 -6.41 5.90 7.18
N THR A 285 -5.20 5.98 7.73
CA THR A 285 -4.65 7.24 8.27
C THR A 285 -4.48 8.28 7.17
N SER A 286 -4.12 7.86 5.95
CA SER A 286 -3.99 8.76 4.81
C SER A 286 -5.33 9.34 4.32
N ILE A 287 -6.45 8.66 4.64
CA ILE A 287 -7.81 9.12 4.35
C ILE A 287 -8.26 10.20 5.35
N ALA A 288 -7.58 10.31 6.49
CA ALA A 288 -7.90 11.29 7.51
C ALA A 288 -7.92 12.71 6.93
N ALA A 289 -8.76 13.53 7.49
CA ALA A 289 -9.21 14.84 7.00
C ALA A 289 -8.16 15.63 6.21
N THR A 290 -8.35 15.71 4.89
CA THR A 290 -7.51 16.52 4.01
C THR A 290 -8.17 17.88 3.80
N ASN A 291 -7.36 18.95 3.66
CA ASN A 291 -7.83 20.31 3.48
C ASN A 291 -8.79 20.80 4.59
N SER A 292 -8.50 20.41 5.83
CA SER A 292 -9.31 20.83 6.97
C SER A 292 -9.29 22.34 7.15
N VAL A 293 -10.46 22.92 7.29
CA VAL A 293 -10.64 24.36 7.51
C VAL A 293 -11.26 24.58 8.88
N LEU A 294 -10.58 25.37 9.69
CA LEU A 294 -11.12 25.85 10.95
C LEU A 294 -11.73 27.23 10.72
N THR A 295 -12.98 27.40 11.11
CA THR A 295 -13.66 28.71 11.07
C THR A 295 -13.92 29.24 12.48
N ASP A 296 -13.77 30.54 12.65
CA ASP A 296 -14.14 31.27 13.87
C ASP A 296 -14.77 32.60 13.51
N VAL A 297 -15.53 33.16 14.41
CA VAL A 297 -16.15 34.46 14.23
C VAL A 297 -15.67 35.41 15.33
N ILE A 298 -15.16 36.56 14.91
CA ILE A 298 -14.78 37.64 15.84
C ILE A 298 -16.04 38.22 16.44
N GLY A 299 -16.14 38.21 17.77
CA GLY A 299 -17.29 38.72 18.49
C GLY A 299 -17.56 40.20 18.19
N ASP A 300 -18.81 40.65 18.38
CA ASP A 300 -19.29 41.99 17.96
C ASP A 300 -18.51 43.17 18.54
N ASN A 301 -17.89 43.00 19.69
CA ASN A 301 -17.12 44.02 20.38
C ASN A 301 -15.64 44.06 20.03
N PHE A 302 -15.21 43.23 19.03
CA PHE A 302 -13.82 43.12 18.64
C PHE A 302 -13.64 43.36 17.14
N LYS A 303 -12.45 43.81 16.76
CA LYS A 303 -12.03 43.96 15.37
C LYS A 303 -10.67 43.27 15.16
N TYR A 304 -10.49 42.71 13.96
CA TYR A 304 -9.19 42.25 13.55
C TYR A 304 -8.23 43.41 13.34
N VAL A 305 -7.00 43.25 13.81
CA VAL A 305 -5.91 44.23 13.57
C VAL A 305 -5.10 43.72 12.39
N GLU A 306 -5.15 44.41 11.27
CA GLU A 306 -4.43 44.06 10.05
C GLU A 306 -2.93 43.86 10.29
N GLY A 307 -2.35 42.84 9.61
CA GLY A 307 -0.93 42.53 9.70
C GLY A 307 -0.52 41.76 10.94
N THR A 308 -1.45 41.32 11.80
CA THR A 308 -1.16 40.61 13.05
C THR A 308 -1.37 39.08 12.96
N LYS A 309 -1.69 38.53 11.78
CA LYS A 309 -1.82 37.08 11.59
C LYS A 309 -0.45 36.40 11.49
N ASP A 310 -0.32 35.26 12.16
CA ASP A 310 0.93 34.53 12.26
C ASP A 310 1.22 33.64 11.02
N SER A 311 0.23 33.41 10.13
CA SER A 311 0.36 32.52 8.98
C SER A 311 -0.41 33.05 7.76
N GLN A 312 0.08 32.74 6.57
CA GLN A 312 -0.62 32.99 5.30
C GLN A 312 -1.87 32.14 5.12
N ASP A 313 -1.97 31.04 5.87
CA ASP A 313 -3.11 30.13 5.83
C ASP A 313 -4.34 30.68 6.60
N ILE A 314 -4.19 31.82 7.25
CA ILE A 314 -5.26 32.51 7.94
C ILE A 314 -5.87 33.59 7.03
N THR A 315 -7.14 33.46 6.75
CA THR A 315 -7.92 34.48 6.02
C THR A 315 -8.91 35.12 6.97
N VAL A 316 -8.95 36.47 6.98
CA VAL A 316 -9.92 37.24 7.76
C VAL A 316 -10.74 38.04 6.78
N ASN A 317 -12.06 37.87 6.81
CA ASN A 317 -13.01 38.60 5.99
C ASN A 317 -14.09 39.21 6.90
N GLY A 318 -13.93 40.50 7.22
CA GLY A 318 -14.77 41.13 8.20
C GLY A 318 -14.59 40.51 9.59
N LYS A 319 -15.59 39.78 10.08
CA LYS A 319 -15.53 39.07 11.36
C LYS A 319 -15.19 37.57 11.20
N ASP A 320 -15.31 37.04 9.99
CA ASP A 320 -15.08 35.64 9.73
C ASP A 320 -13.58 35.36 9.61
N VAL A 321 -13.10 34.45 10.41
CA VAL A 321 -11.73 33.95 10.39
C VAL A 321 -11.75 32.55 9.86
N THR A 322 -11.00 32.30 8.78
CA THR A 322 -10.83 30.99 8.17
C THR A 322 -9.35 30.61 8.23
N ILE A 323 -9.06 29.47 8.77
CA ILE A 323 -7.71 28.93 8.85
C ILE A 323 -7.66 27.63 8.04
N ASN A 324 -6.84 27.62 7.00
CA ASN A 324 -6.55 26.38 6.29
C ASN A 324 -5.54 25.59 7.12
N VAL A 325 -6.00 24.54 7.77
CA VAL A 325 -5.17 23.69 8.63
C VAL A 325 -4.39 22.65 7.82
N GLY A 326 -4.81 22.47 6.56
CA GLY A 326 -4.23 21.43 5.71
C GLY A 326 -4.70 20.02 6.11
N ASP A 327 -3.85 19.05 5.86
CA ASP A 327 -4.14 17.66 6.19
C ASP A 327 -3.88 17.44 7.70
N ILE A 328 -4.90 16.94 8.40
CA ILE A 328 -4.76 16.53 9.80
C ILE A 328 -4.42 15.05 9.81
N THR A 329 -3.18 14.74 10.13
CA THR A 329 -2.72 13.36 10.44
C THR A 329 -2.67 13.17 11.94
N GLU A 330 -2.89 11.94 12.43
CA GLU A 330 -2.74 11.60 13.85
C GLU A 330 -1.31 11.82 14.37
#